data_0634db3d0fcd24ad07e580291c5ce182
#
_entry.id   0634db3d0fcd24ad07e580291c5ce182
#
_cell.length_a   1.000
_cell.length_b   1.000
_cell.length_c   1.000
_cell.angle_alpha   90.00
_cell.angle_beta   90.00
_cell.angle_gamma   90.00
#
_symmetry.space_group_name_H-M   'P 1'
#
loop_
_entity.id
_entity.type
_entity.pdbx_description
1 polymer ?
#
loop_
_entity_poly.entity_id
_entity_poly.type
_entity_poly.pdbx_seq_one_letter_code
_entity_poly.pdbx_strand_id
1 'polypeptide(L)'
;MQHILRAADLSEDWLPSFEKVKVLSLDCFDTVLWRKVIEPTDVFYALANTNEFKEIGLTATLRMKAESAARRKKWIRDKSTEVTLEEIYTAALPGFDASQIAALAALELASEIQHGFIFKPVADLIRQAKARGLQVIIVSDTYLSEAQLRKLLFSVMPELEGLIDAVFCSSDYGVSKSGGIWKHVLSSIKVQPAEICHLGDNIEADLHGAQRFGIQATHLLHQRPDVRDILEQRPQVAVQLLPNLRHGAPAPSYFHAQFASLKETSETAFNIGYVSLGPILYAFADFVLDEIHQLSMSGKRVKAAFLMRDGFLPSQACAALQGAPVGSDINISRFTSIAASLYDKEQVLKVLENSLGPDSMPALLNQFLLPEELTRKITRLVQLLPARTGICPPYPPE
;
A
#
# COMPACT_ATOMS: atom_id res chain seq x y z
N MET A 1 -8.49 32.86 -1.07
CA MET A 1 -8.81 31.44 -1.22
C MET A 1 -7.63 30.63 -0.70
N GLN A 2 -7.90 29.53 -0.03
CA GLN A 2 -6.86 28.65 0.46
C GLN A 2 -6.32 27.86 -0.74
N HIS A 3 -5.09 28.16 -1.19
CA HIS A 3 -4.47 27.49 -2.34
C HIS A 3 -3.82 26.16 -1.97
N ILE A 4 -3.83 25.79 -0.70
CA ILE A 4 -3.28 24.54 -0.19
C ILE A 4 -4.37 23.85 0.63
N LEU A 5 -4.64 22.60 0.33
CA LEU A 5 -5.59 21.74 1.03
C LEU A 5 -4.86 20.46 1.44
N ARG A 6 -4.87 20.13 2.72
CA ARG A 6 -4.33 18.82 3.15
C ARG A 6 -5.31 17.71 2.74
N ALA A 7 -4.77 16.59 2.31
CA ALA A 7 -5.58 15.43 1.93
C ALA A 7 -6.52 14.98 3.07
N ALA A 8 -6.06 15.11 4.33
CA ALA A 8 -6.86 14.83 5.53
C ALA A 8 -8.05 15.76 5.75
N ASP A 9 -8.00 16.98 5.19
CA ASP A 9 -9.03 18.01 5.34
C ASP A 9 -9.97 18.07 4.12
N LEU A 10 -9.76 17.23 3.13
CA LEU A 10 -10.65 17.08 1.97
C LEU A 10 -12.01 16.57 2.47
N SER A 11 -12.99 17.47 2.48
CA SER A 11 -14.33 17.23 3.01
C SER A 11 -15.40 17.57 1.99
N GLU A 12 -16.63 17.20 2.32
CA GLU A 12 -17.81 17.51 1.50
C GLU A 12 -18.02 19.02 1.31
N ASP A 13 -17.48 19.84 2.20
CA ASP A 13 -17.64 21.30 2.17
C ASP A 13 -16.60 22.02 1.30
N TRP A 14 -15.56 21.29 0.83
CA TRP A 14 -14.52 21.93 0.01
C TRP A 14 -15.05 22.40 -1.34
N LEU A 15 -15.78 21.56 -2.04
CA LEU A 15 -16.33 21.87 -3.37
C LEU A 15 -17.39 22.99 -3.34
N PRO A 16 -18.30 23.08 -2.34
CA PRO A 16 -19.26 24.18 -2.23
C PRO A 16 -18.66 25.56 -2.07
N SER A 17 -17.41 25.67 -1.63
CA SER A 17 -16.72 26.96 -1.47
C SER A 17 -16.49 27.69 -2.81
N PHE A 18 -16.74 27.02 -3.94
CA PHE A 18 -16.57 27.55 -5.29
C PHE A 18 -17.92 27.81 -5.96
N GLU A 19 -18.45 29.05 -5.82
CA GLU A 19 -19.82 29.40 -6.23
C GLU A 19 -20.12 29.28 -7.74
N LYS A 20 -19.11 29.39 -8.61
CA LYS A 20 -19.28 29.47 -10.07
C LYS A 20 -18.70 28.27 -10.83
N VAL A 21 -18.25 27.24 -10.11
CA VAL A 21 -17.61 26.10 -10.74
C VAL A 21 -18.61 25.22 -11.47
N LYS A 22 -18.31 24.89 -12.71
CA LYS A 22 -19.03 23.93 -13.56
C LYS A 22 -18.25 22.66 -13.80
N VAL A 23 -16.90 22.74 -13.64
CA VAL A 23 -16.00 21.63 -13.94
C VAL A 23 -15.07 21.41 -12.75
N LEU A 24 -15.08 20.19 -12.23
CA LEU A 24 -14.04 19.68 -11.35
C LEU A 24 -12.97 19.02 -12.22
N SER A 25 -11.76 19.57 -12.20
CA SER A 25 -10.59 19.02 -12.85
C SER A 25 -9.65 18.42 -11.82
N LEU A 26 -9.17 17.23 -12.04
CA LEU A 26 -8.29 16.50 -11.13
C LEU A 26 -7.02 16.06 -11.84
N ASP A 27 -5.88 16.14 -11.15
CA ASP A 27 -4.72 15.36 -11.55
C ASP A 27 -4.99 13.86 -11.34
N CYS A 28 -4.20 13.00 -11.98
CA CYS A 28 -4.41 11.56 -11.90
C CYS A 28 -3.55 10.93 -10.79
N PHE A 29 -2.23 10.87 -11.02
CA PHE A 29 -1.31 10.15 -10.14
C PHE A 29 -1.09 10.92 -8.84
N ASP A 30 -1.04 10.19 -7.73
CA ASP A 30 -0.91 10.76 -6.38
C ASP A 30 -2.02 11.75 -5.99
N THR A 31 -3.07 11.85 -6.82
CA THR A 31 -4.30 12.59 -6.55
C THR A 31 -5.51 11.67 -6.57
N VAL A 32 -5.91 11.17 -7.73
CA VAL A 32 -7.01 10.19 -7.88
C VAL A 32 -6.50 8.76 -7.70
N LEU A 33 -5.46 8.41 -8.45
CA LEU A 33 -4.82 7.09 -8.45
C LEU A 33 -3.52 7.14 -7.64
N TRP A 34 -3.47 6.32 -6.61
CA TRP A 34 -2.29 6.14 -5.78
C TRP A 34 -1.72 4.73 -5.99
N ARG A 35 -0.46 4.53 -5.66
CA ARG A 35 0.19 3.23 -5.75
C ARG A 35 0.37 2.58 -4.40
N LYS A 36 0.28 1.25 -4.36
CA LYS A 36 0.57 0.42 -3.17
C LYS A 36 2.07 0.33 -2.87
N VAL A 37 2.89 0.81 -3.79
CA VAL A 37 4.35 0.86 -3.68
C VAL A 37 4.80 2.22 -3.17
N ILE A 38 6.03 2.29 -2.64
CA ILE A 38 6.55 3.49 -1.98
C ILE A 38 6.95 4.54 -3.01
N GLU A 39 7.71 4.12 -4.03
CA GLU A 39 8.10 5.00 -5.13
C GLU A 39 7.44 4.54 -6.44
N PRO A 40 7.01 5.46 -7.32
CA PRO A 40 6.40 5.10 -8.59
C PRO A 40 7.25 4.13 -9.42
N THR A 41 8.58 4.23 -9.32
CA THR A 41 9.54 3.37 -10.02
C THR A 41 9.59 1.95 -9.49
N ASP A 42 9.03 1.67 -8.31
CA ASP A 42 9.00 0.32 -7.74
C ASP A 42 8.11 -0.63 -8.56
N VAL A 43 7.13 -0.11 -9.29
CA VAL A 43 6.33 -0.88 -10.26
C VAL A 43 7.23 -1.51 -11.33
N PHE A 44 8.32 -0.85 -11.74
CA PHE A 44 9.25 -1.39 -12.74
C PHE A 44 10.08 -2.57 -12.21
N TYR A 45 10.34 -2.63 -10.90
CA TYR A 45 11.00 -3.80 -10.30
C TYR A 45 10.08 -5.02 -10.29
N ALA A 46 8.79 -4.82 -10.00
CA ALA A 46 7.80 -5.90 -10.12
C ALA A 46 7.71 -6.41 -11.55
N LEU A 47 7.63 -5.49 -12.52
CA LEU A 47 7.57 -5.79 -13.95
C LEU A 47 8.82 -6.54 -14.44
N ALA A 48 10.03 -6.10 -14.03
CA ALA A 48 11.29 -6.75 -14.39
C ALA A 48 11.41 -8.19 -13.85
N ASN A 49 10.60 -8.57 -12.88
CA ASN A 49 10.55 -9.94 -12.35
C ASN A 49 9.60 -10.87 -13.11
N THR A 50 8.80 -10.38 -14.05
CA THR A 50 7.97 -11.22 -14.93
C THR A 50 8.84 -12.04 -15.90
N ASN A 51 8.31 -13.14 -16.41
CA ASN A 51 9.05 -14.00 -17.33
C ASN A 51 9.37 -13.28 -18.63
N GLU A 52 8.41 -12.52 -19.16
CA GLU A 52 8.53 -11.78 -20.41
C GLU A 52 9.68 -10.78 -20.38
N PHE A 53 9.83 -10.06 -19.25
CA PHE A 53 10.90 -9.07 -19.09
C PHE A 53 12.27 -9.74 -18.83
N LYS A 54 12.29 -10.85 -18.12
CA LYS A 54 13.52 -11.64 -17.90
C LYS A 54 14.05 -12.25 -19.21
N GLU A 55 13.17 -12.78 -20.05
CA GLU A 55 13.54 -13.38 -21.34
C GLU A 55 14.22 -12.37 -22.29
N ILE A 56 13.78 -11.12 -22.27
CA ILE A 56 14.37 -10.05 -23.09
C ILE A 56 15.49 -9.28 -22.38
N GLY A 57 15.79 -9.61 -21.12
CA GLY A 57 16.80 -8.94 -20.31
C GLY A 57 16.50 -7.47 -19.94
N LEU A 58 15.23 -7.07 -19.96
CA LEU A 58 14.83 -5.71 -19.64
C LEU A 58 14.66 -5.52 -18.12
N THR A 59 15.61 -4.81 -17.54
CA THR A 59 15.61 -4.51 -16.10
C THR A 59 14.87 -3.20 -15.78
N ALA A 60 14.46 -3.00 -14.53
CA ALA A 60 13.88 -1.74 -14.06
C ALA A 60 14.76 -0.52 -14.38
N THR A 61 16.09 -0.65 -14.18
CA THR A 61 17.04 0.41 -14.49
C THR A 61 17.09 0.74 -15.97
N LEU A 62 17.02 -0.26 -16.87
CA LEU A 62 16.98 -0.03 -18.31
C LEU A 62 15.67 0.65 -18.71
N ARG A 63 14.51 0.24 -18.13
CA ARG A 63 13.23 0.90 -18.37
C ARG A 63 13.27 2.39 -17.97
N MET A 64 13.81 2.75 -16.81
CA MET A 64 13.97 4.13 -16.36
C MET A 64 14.90 4.94 -17.26
N LYS A 65 16.03 4.36 -17.65
CA LYS A 65 16.97 5.00 -18.59
C LYS A 65 16.36 5.21 -19.97
N ALA A 66 15.53 4.28 -20.43
CA ALA A 66 14.83 4.38 -21.71
C ALA A 66 13.87 5.57 -21.74
N GLU A 67 13.15 5.84 -20.65
CA GLU A 67 12.31 7.02 -20.55
C GLU A 67 13.13 8.32 -20.68
N SER A 68 14.23 8.43 -19.94
CA SER A 68 15.13 9.57 -20.02
C SER A 68 15.69 9.76 -21.44
N ALA A 69 16.03 8.66 -22.12
CA ALA A 69 16.52 8.68 -23.49
C ALA A 69 15.43 9.11 -24.50
N ALA A 70 14.19 8.59 -24.34
CA ALA A 70 13.06 8.96 -25.18
C ALA A 70 12.73 10.45 -25.05
N ARG A 71 12.64 10.98 -23.81
CA ARG A 71 12.41 12.42 -23.52
C ARG A 71 13.50 13.29 -24.13
N ARG A 72 14.78 12.91 -24.01
CA ARG A 72 15.89 13.64 -24.62
C ARG A 72 15.80 13.64 -26.16
N LYS A 73 15.50 12.48 -26.77
CA LYS A 73 15.32 12.35 -28.22
C LYS A 73 14.17 13.23 -28.72
N LYS A 74 13.03 13.22 -28.01
CA LYS A 74 11.86 14.05 -28.30
C LYS A 74 12.19 15.54 -28.21
N TRP A 75 12.91 15.95 -27.16
CA TRP A 75 13.35 17.33 -26.99
C TRP A 75 14.23 17.81 -28.14
N ILE A 76 15.17 16.99 -28.59
CA ILE A 76 16.04 17.34 -29.71
C ILE A 76 15.24 17.55 -31.01
N ARG A 77 14.27 16.66 -31.26
CA ARG A 77 13.44 16.64 -32.47
C ARG A 77 12.36 17.72 -32.45
N ASP A 78 11.56 17.72 -31.40
CA ASP A 78 10.26 18.42 -31.35
C ASP A 78 10.21 19.55 -30.31
N LYS A 79 11.26 19.75 -29.55
CA LYS A 79 11.30 20.66 -28.38
C LYS A 79 10.26 20.36 -27.32
N SER A 80 9.76 19.13 -27.29
CA SER A 80 8.86 18.60 -26.27
C SER A 80 9.53 17.49 -25.47
N THR A 81 9.20 17.37 -24.20
CA THR A 81 9.62 16.25 -23.33
C THR A 81 8.51 15.21 -23.14
N GLU A 82 7.33 15.46 -23.70
CA GLU A 82 6.18 14.59 -23.55
C GLU A 82 6.28 13.41 -24.52
N VAL A 83 6.48 12.23 -23.96
CA VAL A 83 6.65 10.96 -24.69
C VAL A 83 5.49 10.03 -24.43
N THR A 84 5.25 9.09 -25.33
CA THR A 84 4.31 7.99 -25.11
C THR A 84 5.02 6.78 -24.53
N LEU A 85 4.27 5.84 -23.95
CA LEU A 85 4.79 4.59 -23.44
C LEU A 85 5.48 3.76 -24.52
N GLU A 86 4.94 3.78 -25.73
CA GLU A 86 5.51 3.10 -26.90
C GLU A 86 6.83 3.75 -27.34
N GLU A 87 6.96 5.07 -27.30
CA GLU A 87 8.24 5.78 -27.57
C GLU A 87 9.31 5.39 -26.55
N ILE A 88 8.94 5.18 -25.29
CA ILE A 88 9.85 4.73 -24.23
C ILE A 88 10.34 3.29 -24.53
N TYR A 89 9.44 2.35 -24.82
CA TYR A 89 9.84 0.99 -25.14
C TYR A 89 10.61 0.89 -26.46
N THR A 90 10.30 1.70 -27.44
CA THR A 90 11.09 1.81 -28.68
C THR A 90 12.51 2.29 -28.40
N ALA A 91 12.70 3.18 -27.42
CA ALA A 91 14.03 3.62 -27.00
C ALA A 91 14.79 2.54 -26.22
N ALA A 92 14.08 1.69 -25.45
CA ALA A 92 14.67 0.58 -24.73
C ALA A 92 15.11 -0.57 -25.66
N LEU A 93 14.31 -0.85 -26.68
CA LEU A 93 14.39 -2.04 -27.54
C LEU A 93 14.24 -1.65 -29.03
N PRO A 94 15.24 -0.98 -29.62
CA PRO A 94 15.13 -0.43 -30.98
C PRO A 94 15.01 -1.49 -32.09
N GLY A 95 15.22 -2.78 -31.76
CA GLY A 95 15.03 -3.90 -32.69
C GLY A 95 13.65 -4.55 -32.67
N PHE A 96 12.76 -4.10 -31.79
CA PHE A 96 11.41 -4.66 -31.66
C PHE A 96 10.44 -3.98 -32.62
N ASP A 97 9.50 -4.77 -33.14
CA ASP A 97 8.42 -4.25 -33.98
C ASP A 97 7.29 -3.61 -33.14
N ALA A 98 6.37 -2.93 -33.80
CA ALA A 98 5.27 -2.23 -33.15
C ALA A 98 4.36 -3.14 -32.29
N SER A 99 4.17 -4.40 -32.71
CA SER A 99 3.34 -5.37 -31.99
C SER A 99 4.03 -5.80 -30.69
N GLN A 100 5.33 -6.06 -30.75
CA GLN A 100 6.14 -6.40 -29.56
C GLN A 100 6.19 -5.23 -28.57
N ILE A 101 6.36 -4.00 -29.06
CA ILE A 101 6.32 -2.78 -28.23
C ILE A 101 4.95 -2.62 -27.56
N ALA A 102 3.87 -2.80 -28.29
CA ALA A 102 2.51 -2.70 -27.74
C ALA A 102 2.25 -3.78 -26.67
N ALA A 103 2.77 -4.99 -26.85
CA ALA A 103 2.67 -6.05 -25.86
C ALA A 103 3.38 -5.68 -24.54
N LEU A 104 4.58 -5.11 -24.61
CA LEU A 104 5.32 -4.65 -23.43
C LEU A 104 4.62 -3.48 -22.73
N ALA A 105 4.08 -2.54 -23.49
CA ALA A 105 3.26 -1.44 -22.95
C ALA A 105 2.01 -1.97 -22.23
N ALA A 106 1.37 -3.01 -22.75
CA ALA A 106 0.24 -3.65 -22.11
C ALA A 106 0.61 -4.36 -20.80
N LEU A 107 1.78 -4.97 -20.72
CA LEU A 107 2.30 -5.59 -19.48
C LEU A 107 2.60 -4.52 -18.40
N GLU A 108 3.20 -3.38 -18.77
CA GLU A 108 3.42 -2.28 -17.83
C GLU A 108 2.09 -1.73 -17.32
N LEU A 109 1.12 -1.53 -18.20
CA LEU A 109 -0.22 -1.09 -17.81
C LEU A 109 -0.90 -2.09 -16.87
N ALA A 110 -0.76 -3.39 -17.10
CA ALA A 110 -1.28 -4.43 -16.21
C ALA A 110 -0.62 -4.38 -14.83
N SER A 111 0.70 -4.13 -14.78
CA SER A 111 1.43 -3.94 -13.54
C SER A 111 0.95 -2.69 -12.78
N GLU A 112 0.74 -1.56 -13.47
CA GLU A 112 0.17 -0.34 -12.85
C GLU A 112 -1.24 -0.61 -12.29
N ILE A 113 -2.09 -1.35 -12.99
CA ILE A 113 -3.43 -1.74 -12.51
C ILE A 113 -3.34 -2.57 -11.22
N GLN A 114 -2.42 -3.54 -11.17
CA GLN A 114 -2.23 -4.39 -10.00
C GLN A 114 -1.76 -3.61 -8.77
N HIS A 115 -0.90 -2.63 -8.98
CA HIS A 115 -0.30 -1.82 -7.91
C HIS A 115 -1.08 -0.53 -7.62
N GLY A 116 -2.07 -0.17 -8.45
CA GLY A 116 -2.90 1.01 -8.27
C GLY A 116 -4.06 0.81 -7.29
N PHE A 117 -4.49 1.90 -6.66
CA PHE A 117 -5.78 2.01 -5.97
C PHE A 117 -6.29 3.44 -6.04
N ILE A 118 -7.60 3.62 -5.94
CA ILE A 118 -8.21 4.97 -5.95
C ILE A 118 -8.23 5.53 -4.53
N PHE A 119 -7.75 6.77 -4.38
CA PHE A 119 -7.75 7.45 -3.11
C PHE A 119 -9.18 7.82 -2.71
N LYS A 120 -9.69 7.17 -1.67
CA LYS A 120 -11.10 7.24 -1.28
C LYS A 120 -11.62 8.67 -1.10
N PRO A 121 -10.93 9.60 -0.42
CA PRO A 121 -11.44 10.98 -0.26
C PRO A 121 -11.69 11.68 -1.60
N VAL A 122 -10.85 11.45 -2.61
CA VAL A 122 -11.03 12.03 -3.94
C VAL A 122 -12.13 11.30 -4.72
N ALA A 123 -12.29 9.98 -4.57
CA ALA A 123 -13.42 9.26 -5.15
C ALA A 123 -14.77 9.80 -4.61
N ASP A 124 -14.84 10.05 -3.31
CA ASP A 124 -16.04 10.64 -2.70
C ASP A 124 -16.29 12.07 -3.23
N LEU A 125 -15.24 12.87 -3.43
CA LEU A 125 -15.33 14.18 -4.06
C LEU A 125 -15.86 14.10 -5.51
N ILE A 126 -15.42 13.12 -6.30
CA ILE A 126 -15.92 12.87 -7.67
C ILE A 126 -17.43 12.60 -7.64
N ARG A 127 -17.89 11.71 -6.74
CA ARG A 127 -19.33 11.39 -6.58
C ARG A 127 -20.16 12.63 -6.23
N GLN A 128 -19.65 13.45 -5.31
CA GLN A 128 -20.30 14.69 -4.91
C GLN A 128 -20.37 15.69 -6.06
N ALA A 129 -19.30 15.86 -6.83
CA ALA A 129 -19.27 16.73 -8.00
C ALA A 129 -20.33 16.29 -9.02
N LYS A 130 -20.43 15.00 -9.31
CA LYS A 130 -21.46 14.46 -10.22
C LYS A 130 -22.87 14.64 -9.67
N ALA A 131 -23.09 14.42 -8.38
CA ALA A 131 -24.39 14.64 -7.73
C ALA A 131 -24.84 16.11 -7.80
N ARG A 132 -23.91 17.04 -7.92
CA ARG A 132 -24.17 18.49 -8.13
C ARG A 132 -24.29 18.88 -9.60
N GLY A 133 -24.17 17.94 -10.53
CA GLY A 133 -24.24 18.19 -11.94
C GLY A 133 -22.97 18.81 -12.55
N LEU A 134 -21.82 18.76 -11.84
CA LEU A 134 -20.56 19.21 -12.39
C LEU A 134 -20.02 18.20 -13.41
N GLN A 135 -19.33 18.71 -14.42
CA GLN A 135 -18.47 17.90 -15.26
C GLN A 135 -17.19 17.55 -14.49
N VAL A 136 -16.75 16.28 -14.56
CA VAL A 136 -15.51 15.82 -13.93
C VAL A 136 -14.52 15.43 -15.01
N ILE A 137 -13.34 16.04 -14.99
CA ILE A 137 -12.28 15.75 -15.96
C ILE A 137 -10.96 15.41 -15.26
N ILE A 138 -10.15 14.59 -15.91
CA ILE A 138 -8.77 14.29 -15.51
C ILE A 138 -7.81 15.04 -16.44
N VAL A 139 -6.80 15.71 -15.88
CA VAL A 139 -5.72 16.35 -16.64
C VAL A 139 -4.39 15.88 -16.03
N SER A 140 -3.65 15.07 -16.75
CA SER A 140 -2.47 14.39 -16.21
C SER A 140 -1.22 14.59 -17.07
N ASP A 141 -0.10 14.91 -16.42
CA ASP A 141 1.22 14.84 -17.03
C ASP A 141 1.71 13.39 -16.94
N THR A 142 1.60 12.66 -18.07
CA THR A 142 1.88 11.23 -18.12
C THR A 142 2.33 10.80 -19.51
N TYR A 143 3.08 9.70 -19.57
CA TYR A 143 3.40 9.02 -20.82
C TYR A 143 2.31 8.07 -21.33
N LEU A 144 1.25 7.84 -20.53
CA LEU A 144 0.08 7.07 -20.96
C LEU A 144 -0.80 7.90 -21.89
N SER A 145 -1.35 7.26 -22.91
CA SER A 145 -2.41 7.87 -23.72
C SER A 145 -3.74 7.92 -22.94
N GLU A 146 -4.70 8.72 -23.41
CA GLU A 146 -6.06 8.76 -22.86
C GLU A 146 -6.66 7.36 -22.72
N ALA A 147 -6.55 6.53 -23.77
CA ALA A 147 -7.10 5.18 -23.77
C ALA A 147 -6.45 4.29 -22.70
N GLN A 148 -5.13 4.39 -22.51
CA GLN A 148 -4.39 3.65 -21.50
C GLN A 148 -4.75 4.13 -20.09
N LEU A 149 -4.84 5.45 -19.88
CA LEU A 149 -5.17 6.02 -18.57
C LEU A 149 -6.64 5.70 -18.17
N ARG A 150 -7.57 5.77 -19.12
CA ARG A 150 -8.95 5.29 -18.89
C ARG A 150 -8.98 3.82 -18.51
N LYS A 151 -8.25 2.97 -19.24
CA LYS A 151 -8.17 1.54 -18.94
C LYS A 151 -7.60 1.30 -17.53
N LEU A 152 -6.56 2.05 -17.13
CA LEU A 152 -5.98 1.97 -15.80
C LEU A 152 -7.02 2.33 -14.72
N LEU A 153 -7.60 3.52 -14.79
CA LEU A 153 -8.56 4.03 -13.81
C LEU A 153 -9.80 3.11 -13.67
N PHE A 154 -10.37 2.70 -14.79
CA PHE A 154 -11.63 1.92 -14.80
C PHE A 154 -11.40 0.43 -14.48
N SER A 155 -10.19 -0.10 -14.69
CA SER A 155 -9.83 -1.43 -14.18
C SER A 155 -9.63 -1.44 -12.67
N VAL A 156 -9.09 -0.36 -12.10
CA VAL A 156 -8.89 -0.23 -10.65
C VAL A 156 -10.23 0.05 -9.94
N MET A 157 -11.09 0.90 -10.53
CA MET A 157 -12.41 1.24 -9.99
C MET A 157 -13.41 1.45 -11.13
N PRO A 158 -14.17 0.41 -11.51
CA PRO A 158 -15.10 0.45 -12.65
C PRO A 158 -16.17 1.56 -12.58
N GLU A 159 -16.58 1.93 -11.38
CA GLU A 159 -17.57 3.02 -11.18
C GLU A 159 -17.13 4.34 -11.80
N LEU A 160 -15.81 4.61 -11.88
CA LEU A 160 -15.29 5.86 -12.42
C LEU A 160 -15.60 6.08 -13.90
N GLU A 161 -15.87 5.00 -14.67
CA GLU A 161 -16.23 5.10 -16.08
C GLU A 161 -17.49 5.95 -16.30
N GLY A 162 -18.46 5.86 -15.39
CA GLY A 162 -19.69 6.65 -15.43
C GLY A 162 -19.57 8.05 -14.80
N LEU A 163 -18.45 8.33 -14.12
CA LEU A 163 -18.27 9.56 -13.35
C LEU A 163 -17.28 10.54 -13.99
N ILE A 164 -16.33 10.05 -14.82
CA ILE A 164 -15.30 10.87 -15.49
C ILE A 164 -15.73 11.17 -16.92
N ASP A 165 -15.99 12.44 -17.20
CA ASP A 165 -16.50 12.90 -18.49
C ASP A 165 -15.40 13.00 -19.56
N ALA A 166 -14.19 13.44 -19.19
CA ALA A 166 -13.06 13.58 -20.10
C ALA A 166 -11.71 13.33 -19.43
N VAL A 167 -10.73 12.88 -20.20
CA VAL A 167 -9.35 12.65 -19.77
C VAL A 167 -8.42 13.34 -20.78
N PHE A 168 -7.44 14.07 -20.26
CA PHE A 168 -6.43 14.78 -21.04
C PHE A 168 -5.04 14.38 -20.57
N CYS A 169 -4.26 13.71 -21.42
CA CYS A 169 -2.91 13.25 -21.13
C CYS A 169 -1.88 14.10 -21.87
N SER A 170 -0.83 14.56 -21.20
CA SER A 170 0.21 15.38 -21.80
C SER A 170 0.90 14.72 -22.99
N SER A 171 1.04 13.40 -22.97
CA SER A 171 1.61 12.60 -24.06
C SER A 171 0.83 12.72 -25.38
N ASP A 172 -0.51 12.80 -25.31
CA ASP A 172 -1.36 12.89 -26.51
C ASP A 172 -1.27 14.27 -27.17
N TYR A 173 -1.01 15.32 -26.40
CA TYR A 173 -0.92 16.69 -26.88
C TYR A 173 0.51 17.18 -27.08
N GLY A 174 1.51 16.43 -26.59
CA GLY A 174 2.92 16.82 -26.64
C GLY A 174 3.28 18.03 -25.77
N VAL A 175 2.42 18.39 -24.81
CA VAL A 175 2.60 19.52 -23.89
C VAL A 175 2.09 19.19 -22.47
N SER A 176 2.87 19.58 -21.46
CA SER A 176 2.53 19.41 -20.05
C SER A 176 1.52 20.43 -19.53
N LYS A 177 1.05 20.26 -18.29
CA LYS A 177 0.21 21.23 -17.58
C LYS A 177 0.89 22.60 -17.49
N SER A 178 2.17 22.61 -17.15
CA SER A 178 2.98 23.84 -17.14
C SER A 178 3.26 24.38 -18.54
N GLY A 179 3.32 23.52 -19.56
CA GLY A 179 3.64 23.86 -20.95
C GLY A 179 2.45 24.35 -21.77
N GLY A 180 1.20 24.10 -21.32
CA GLY A 180 0.05 24.65 -22.01
C GLY A 180 -1.06 23.69 -22.43
N ILE A 181 -1.14 22.48 -21.89
CA ILE A 181 -2.25 21.53 -22.14
C ILE A 181 -3.62 22.17 -21.86
N TRP A 182 -3.68 23.15 -20.95
CA TRP A 182 -4.89 23.87 -20.62
C TRP A 182 -5.56 24.57 -21.80
N LYS A 183 -4.82 24.94 -22.84
CA LYS A 183 -5.40 25.49 -24.09
C LYS A 183 -6.28 24.45 -24.78
N HIS A 184 -5.82 23.21 -24.81
CA HIS A 184 -6.56 22.08 -25.39
C HIS A 184 -7.78 21.72 -24.55
N VAL A 185 -7.59 21.68 -23.21
CA VAL A 185 -8.71 21.45 -22.27
C VAL A 185 -9.80 22.48 -22.45
N LEU A 186 -9.47 23.77 -22.39
CA LEU A 186 -10.42 24.88 -22.51
C LEU A 186 -11.15 24.89 -23.88
N SER A 187 -10.46 24.57 -24.96
CA SER A 187 -11.08 24.48 -26.29
C SER A 187 -12.03 23.30 -26.41
N SER A 188 -11.77 22.20 -25.71
CA SER A 188 -12.59 20.98 -25.72
C SER A 188 -13.85 21.14 -24.87
N ILE A 189 -13.73 21.59 -23.61
CA ILE A 189 -14.84 21.63 -22.65
C ILE A 189 -15.71 22.88 -22.77
N LYS A 190 -15.27 23.91 -23.48
CA LYS A 190 -16.03 25.13 -23.82
C LYS A 190 -16.62 25.88 -22.62
N VAL A 191 -15.87 25.96 -21.51
CA VAL A 191 -16.21 26.76 -20.32
C VAL A 191 -15.19 27.87 -20.11
N GLN A 192 -15.54 28.86 -19.30
CA GLN A 192 -14.58 29.89 -18.92
C GLN A 192 -13.55 29.33 -17.92
N PRO A 193 -12.30 29.77 -17.96
CA PRO A 193 -11.27 29.28 -17.02
C PRO A 193 -11.70 29.39 -15.55
N ALA A 194 -12.35 30.47 -15.18
CA ALA A 194 -12.84 30.71 -13.81
C ALA A 194 -13.98 29.76 -13.36
N GLU A 195 -14.58 29.02 -14.30
CA GLU A 195 -15.60 28.00 -14.04
C GLU A 195 -15.00 26.60 -13.78
N ILE A 196 -13.66 26.48 -13.83
CA ILE A 196 -12.92 25.25 -13.55
C ILE A 196 -12.27 25.38 -12.18
N CYS A 197 -12.41 24.33 -11.35
CA CYS A 197 -11.61 24.13 -10.16
C CYS A 197 -10.71 22.90 -10.38
N HIS A 198 -9.39 23.11 -10.28
CA HIS A 198 -8.39 22.04 -10.43
C HIS A 198 -7.79 21.68 -9.07
N LEU A 199 -7.64 20.38 -8.82
CA LEU A 199 -7.00 19.82 -7.63
C LEU A 199 -5.89 18.84 -8.07
N GLY A 200 -4.68 19.02 -7.56
CA GLY A 200 -3.55 18.14 -7.82
C GLY A 200 -2.43 18.32 -6.80
N ASP A 201 -1.48 17.40 -6.78
CA ASP A 201 -0.43 17.31 -5.77
C ASP A 201 0.85 18.07 -6.14
N ASN A 202 1.02 18.44 -7.40
CA ASN A 202 2.20 19.12 -7.88
C ASN A 202 2.01 20.64 -7.95
N ILE A 203 2.77 21.38 -7.10
CA ILE A 203 2.65 22.84 -7.03
C ILE A 203 2.91 23.50 -8.38
N GLU A 204 3.95 23.09 -9.12
CA GLU A 204 4.31 23.75 -10.38
C GLU A 204 3.37 23.41 -11.54
N ALA A 205 2.97 22.12 -11.63
CA ALA A 205 2.10 21.65 -12.70
C ALA A 205 0.64 21.99 -12.43
N ASP A 206 0.13 21.63 -11.25
CA ASP A 206 -1.29 21.71 -10.94
C ASP A 206 -1.72 23.08 -10.42
N LEU A 207 -0.95 23.67 -9.51
CA LEU A 207 -1.33 24.97 -8.97
C LEU A 207 -0.91 26.10 -9.93
N HIS A 208 0.40 26.30 -10.13
CA HIS A 208 0.90 27.41 -10.94
C HIS A 208 0.59 27.25 -12.42
N GLY A 209 0.69 26.01 -12.94
CA GLY A 209 0.36 25.68 -14.33
C GLY A 209 -1.08 26.04 -14.69
N ALA A 210 -2.05 25.67 -13.87
CA ALA A 210 -3.47 25.98 -14.08
C ALA A 210 -3.78 27.48 -13.89
N GLN A 211 -3.22 28.11 -12.83
CA GLN A 211 -3.44 29.51 -12.53
C GLN A 211 -2.99 30.47 -13.66
N ARG A 212 -1.92 30.12 -14.40
CA ARG A 212 -1.48 30.90 -15.58
C ARG A 212 -2.54 31.02 -16.67
N PHE A 213 -3.51 30.10 -16.67
CA PHE A 213 -4.65 30.12 -17.61
C PHE A 213 -5.93 30.66 -16.99
N GLY A 214 -5.88 31.22 -15.76
CA GLY A 214 -7.04 31.76 -15.08
C GLY A 214 -7.95 30.71 -14.43
N ILE A 215 -7.48 29.47 -14.31
CA ILE A 215 -8.18 28.36 -13.68
C ILE A 215 -8.00 28.47 -12.15
N GLN A 216 -9.07 28.22 -11.40
CA GLN A 216 -9.01 28.13 -9.96
C GLN A 216 -8.33 26.82 -9.59
N ALA A 217 -7.17 26.87 -8.92
CA ALA A 217 -6.39 25.68 -8.59
C ALA A 217 -6.06 25.60 -7.11
N THR A 218 -6.05 24.39 -6.60
CA THR A 218 -5.70 24.08 -5.21
C THR A 218 -4.67 22.94 -5.20
N HIS A 219 -3.59 23.16 -4.45
CA HIS A 219 -2.57 22.13 -4.22
C HIS A 219 -3.05 21.15 -3.14
N LEU A 220 -3.10 19.87 -3.50
CA LEU A 220 -3.40 18.77 -2.57
C LEU A 220 -2.13 18.37 -1.82
N LEU A 221 -1.99 18.83 -0.59
CA LEU A 221 -0.85 18.50 0.26
C LEU A 221 -1.10 17.15 0.95
N HIS A 222 -0.32 16.13 0.60
CA HIS A 222 -0.43 14.81 1.21
C HIS A 222 0.02 14.83 2.67
N GLN A 223 1.21 15.37 2.90
CA GLN A 223 1.85 15.41 4.23
C GLN A 223 2.70 16.66 4.36
N ARG A 224 2.98 17.03 5.61
CA ARG A 224 3.99 18.06 5.87
C ARG A 224 5.38 17.59 5.41
N PRO A 225 6.28 18.51 4.99
CA PRO A 225 7.61 18.13 4.48
C PRO A 225 8.43 17.28 5.47
N ASP A 226 8.39 17.62 6.77
CA ASP A 226 9.09 16.88 7.82
C ASP A 226 8.63 15.42 7.96
N VAL A 227 7.34 15.18 7.76
CA VAL A 227 6.74 13.84 7.78
C VAL A 227 7.08 13.09 6.51
N ARG A 228 7.04 13.75 5.37
CA ARG A 228 7.42 13.18 4.08
C ARG A 228 8.85 12.66 4.09
N ASP A 229 9.79 13.45 4.59
CA ASP A 229 11.20 13.06 4.71
C ASP A 229 11.37 11.76 5.53
N ILE A 230 10.62 11.62 6.63
CA ILE A 230 10.65 10.40 7.45
C ILE A 230 10.08 9.20 6.69
N LEU A 231 8.98 9.39 5.95
CA LEU A 231 8.35 8.32 5.19
C LEU A 231 9.23 7.84 4.03
N GLU A 232 9.94 8.76 3.35
CA GLU A 232 10.86 8.45 2.27
C GLU A 232 12.15 7.76 2.75
N GLN A 233 12.61 8.04 3.97
CA GLN A 233 13.81 7.41 4.54
C GLN A 233 13.57 5.94 4.96
N ARG A 234 12.38 5.59 5.44
CA ARG A 234 12.06 4.24 5.94
C ARG A 234 12.32 3.13 4.92
N PRO A 235 11.86 3.22 3.67
CA PRO A 235 12.12 2.20 2.67
C PRO A 235 13.59 2.11 2.30
N GLN A 236 14.33 3.22 2.29
CA GLN A 236 15.77 3.23 2.03
C GLN A 236 16.53 2.42 3.09
N VAL A 237 16.16 2.55 4.36
CA VAL A 237 16.74 1.75 5.45
C VAL A 237 16.39 0.27 5.28
N ALA A 238 15.14 -0.06 4.97
CA ALA A 238 14.71 -1.43 4.73
C ALA A 238 15.48 -2.10 3.57
N VAL A 239 15.69 -1.36 2.47
CA VAL A 239 16.47 -1.83 1.32
C VAL A 239 17.97 -1.99 1.64
N GLN A 240 18.54 -1.14 2.52
CA GLN A 240 19.92 -1.29 2.98
C GLN A 240 20.11 -2.55 3.84
N LEU A 241 19.15 -2.85 4.72
CA LEU A 241 19.19 -4.04 5.58
C LEU A 241 18.87 -5.33 4.82
N LEU A 242 17.95 -5.25 3.86
CA LEU A 242 17.46 -6.36 3.06
C LEU A 242 17.41 -5.96 1.57
N PRO A 243 18.56 -5.92 0.87
CA PRO A 243 18.64 -5.45 -0.52
C PRO A 243 17.70 -6.18 -1.48
N ASN A 244 17.39 -7.45 -1.18
CA ASN A 244 16.50 -8.28 -1.99
C ASN A 244 15.02 -7.89 -1.87
N LEU A 245 14.62 -7.08 -0.88
CA LEU A 245 13.23 -6.58 -0.80
C LEU A 245 12.85 -5.74 -2.03
N ARG A 246 13.80 -4.96 -2.56
CA ARG A 246 13.55 -4.13 -3.76
C ARG A 246 13.65 -4.93 -5.06
N HIS A 247 14.29 -6.09 -5.03
CA HIS A 247 14.39 -6.99 -6.19
C HIS A 247 13.27 -8.03 -6.23
N GLY A 248 12.52 -8.19 -5.14
CA GLY A 248 11.28 -8.95 -5.09
C GLY A 248 10.08 -8.12 -5.57
N ALA A 249 8.91 -8.70 -5.53
CA ALA A 249 7.69 -7.92 -5.67
C ALA A 249 7.64 -6.87 -4.54
N PRO A 250 7.43 -5.58 -4.83
CA PRO A 250 7.32 -4.57 -3.78
C PRO A 250 6.18 -4.98 -2.84
N ALA A 251 6.44 -4.92 -1.55
CA ALA A 251 5.41 -5.20 -0.56
C ALA A 251 4.28 -4.17 -0.70
N PRO A 252 3.03 -4.59 -0.88
CA PRO A 252 1.91 -3.66 -0.98
C PRO A 252 1.86 -2.79 0.27
N SER A 253 1.81 -1.48 0.08
CA SER A 253 1.76 -0.54 1.19
C SER A 253 0.74 0.56 0.91
N TYR A 254 -0.30 0.61 1.73
CA TYR A 254 -1.24 1.73 1.76
C TYR A 254 -0.84 2.80 2.79
N PHE A 255 0.31 2.64 3.41
CA PHE A 255 0.75 3.40 4.56
C PHE A 255 0.73 4.91 4.31
N HIS A 256 1.28 5.36 3.18
CA HIS A 256 1.32 6.78 2.83
C HIS A 256 -0.07 7.38 2.63
N ALA A 257 -1.00 6.67 1.97
CA ALA A 257 -2.38 7.13 1.79
C ALA A 257 -3.17 7.15 3.10
N GLN A 258 -2.99 6.15 3.95
CA GLN A 258 -3.60 6.13 5.28
C GLN A 258 -3.09 7.29 6.13
N PHE A 259 -1.77 7.54 6.10
CA PHE A 259 -1.17 8.65 6.82
C PHE A 259 -1.66 10.01 6.31
N ALA A 260 -1.78 10.19 4.99
CA ALA A 260 -2.31 11.39 4.38
C ALA A 260 -3.78 11.66 4.76
N SER A 261 -4.55 10.62 5.09
CA SER A 261 -5.96 10.71 5.46
C SER A 261 -6.18 11.01 6.95
N LEU A 262 -5.13 11.04 7.78
CA LEU A 262 -5.26 11.27 9.23
C LEU A 262 -5.56 12.73 9.54
N LYS A 263 -6.64 12.97 10.28
CA LYS A 263 -6.97 14.28 10.86
C LYS A 263 -6.14 14.52 12.11
N GLU A 264 -5.66 15.75 12.32
CA GLU A 264 -4.90 16.12 13.53
C GLU A 264 -5.70 15.93 14.83
N THR A 265 -7.02 15.98 14.74
CA THR A 265 -7.95 15.79 15.87
C THR A 265 -8.19 14.33 16.24
N SER A 266 -7.64 13.37 15.47
CA SER A 266 -7.84 11.95 15.76
C SER A 266 -7.10 11.52 17.02
N GLU A 267 -7.71 10.61 17.80
CA GLU A 267 -7.07 10.05 18.99
C GLU A 267 -5.79 9.28 18.63
N THR A 268 -4.75 9.39 19.47
CA THR A 268 -3.47 8.72 19.24
C THR A 268 -3.62 7.21 19.09
N ALA A 269 -4.48 6.58 19.89
CA ALA A 269 -4.75 5.14 19.79
C ALA A 269 -5.35 4.75 18.43
N PHE A 270 -6.29 5.56 17.91
CA PHE A 270 -6.86 5.37 16.58
C PHE A 270 -5.78 5.50 15.51
N ASN A 271 -4.94 6.54 15.57
CA ASN A 271 -3.87 6.78 14.60
C ASN A 271 -2.86 5.62 14.56
N ILE A 272 -2.44 5.11 15.72
CA ILE A 272 -1.55 3.94 15.81
C ILE A 272 -2.24 2.70 15.22
N GLY A 273 -3.50 2.48 15.57
CA GLY A 273 -4.29 1.35 15.05
C GLY A 273 -4.44 1.43 13.54
N TYR A 274 -4.83 2.58 13.02
CA TYR A 274 -5.12 2.77 11.60
C TYR A 274 -3.87 2.73 10.72
N VAL A 275 -2.81 3.44 11.11
CA VAL A 275 -1.61 3.63 10.27
C VAL A 275 -0.58 2.52 10.47
N SER A 276 -0.37 2.07 11.72
CA SER A 276 0.73 1.15 12.03
C SER A 276 0.28 -0.31 12.13
N LEU A 277 -0.78 -0.60 12.90
CA LEU A 277 -1.24 -1.96 13.11
C LEU A 277 -2.21 -2.46 12.04
N GLY A 278 -3.03 -1.56 11.50
CA GLY A 278 -4.04 -1.90 10.50
C GLY A 278 -3.48 -2.62 9.27
N PRO A 279 -2.45 -2.10 8.60
CA PRO A 279 -1.83 -2.76 7.45
C PRO A 279 -1.28 -4.15 7.76
N ILE A 280 -0.69 -4.34 8.94
CA ILE A 280 -0.14 -5.63 9.38
C ILE A 280 -1.28 -6.62 9.62
N LEU A 281 -2.31 -6.19 10.34
CA LEU A 281 -3.48 -7.02 10.64
C LEU A 281 -4.29 -7.33 9.38
N TYR A 282 -4.39 -6.38 8.45
CA TYR A 282 -5.01 -6.61 7.15
C TYR A 282 -4.28 -7.69 6.36
N ALA A 283 -2.96 -7.56 6.18
CA ALA A 283 -2.17 -8.54 5.45
C ALA A 283 -2.21 -9.93 6.10
N PHE A 284 -2.21 -9.99 7.43
CA PHE A 284 -2.36 -11.24 8.17
C PHE A 284 -3.74 -11.86 8.00
N ALA A 285 -4.80 -11.06 8.06
CA ALA A 285 -6.17 -11.53 7.85
C ALA A 285 -6.39 -12.06 6.43
N ASP A 286 -5.88 -11.34 5.44
CA ASP A 286 -5.93 -11.73 4.03
C ASP A 286 -5.23 -13.09 3.82
N PHE A 287 -4.02 -13.26 4.36
CA PHE A 287 -3.31 -14.54 4.36
C PHE A 287 -4.14 -15.67 5.00
N VAL A 288 -4.73 -15.44 6.17
CA VAL A 288 -5.56 -16.47 6.85
C VAL A 288 -6.78 -16.85 6.04
N LEU A 289 -7.44 -15.87 5.41
CA LEU A 289 -8.61 -16.10 4.55
C LEU A 289 -8.23 -16.88 3.29
N ASP A 290 -7.10 -16.56 2.68
CA ASP A 290 -6.55 -17.29 1.53
C ASP A 290 -6.24 -18.75 1.89
N GLU A 291 -5.58 -19.01 3.02
CA GLU A 291 -5.29 -20.36 3.50
C GLU A 291 -6.59 -21.17 3.75
N ILE A 292 -7.60 -20.56 4.36
CA ILE A 292 -8.91 -21.19 4.55
C ILE A 292 -9.54 -21.53 3.21
N HIS A 293 -9.48 -20.60 2.24
CA HIS A 293 -10.03 -20.80 0.91
C HIS A 293 -9.34 -21.95 0.19
N GLN A 294 -8.01 -21.95 0.11
CA GLN A 294 -7.21 -22.99 -0.57
C GLN A 294 -7.44 -24.37 0.05
N LEU A 295 -7.44 -24.48 1.38
CA LEU A 295 -7.72 -25.71 2.07
C LEU A 295 -9.17 -26.21 1.83
N SER A 296 -10.12 -25.30 1.75
CA SER A 296 -11.52 -25.64 1.46
C SER A 296 -11.71 -26.15 0.02
N MET A 297 -10.97 -25.55 -0.95
CA MET A 297 -10.96 -26.02 -2.35
C MET A 297 -10.40 -27.44 -2.48
N SER A 298 -9.55 -27.89 -1.56
CA SER A 298 -9.08 -29.28 -1.49
C SER A 298 -10.11 -30.27 -0.93
N GLY A 299 -11.38 -29.86 -0.72
CA GLY A 299 -12.45 -30.68 -0.18
C GLY A 299 -12.48 -30.83 1.33
N LYS A 300 -11.64 -30.09 2.06
CA LYS A 300 -11.58 -30.10 3.52
C LYS A 300 -12.58 -29.12 4.12
N ARG A 301 -13.18 -29.48 5.26
CA ARG A 301 -13.91 -28.52 6.10
C ARG A 301 -12.90 -27.81 7.00
N VAL A 302 -12.68 -26.55 6.74
CA VAL A 302 -11.68 -25.74 7.45
C VAL A 302 -12.39 -24.65 8.25
N LYS A 303 -11.91 -24.40 9.45
CA LYS A 303 -12.35 -23.32 10.32
C LYS A 303 -11.15 -22.78 11.10
N ALA A 304 -11.02 -21.47 11.19
CA ALA A 304 -9.95 -20.86 11.97
C ALA A 304 -10.21 -21.07 13.47
N ALA A 305 -9.14 -21.31 14.22
CA ALA A 305 -9.15 -21.36 15.67
C ALA A 305 -8.24 -20.24 16.20
N PHE A 306 -8.82 -19.22 16.79
CA PHE A 306 -8.08 -18.09 17.33
C PHE A 306 -7.80 -18.32 18.82
N LEU A 307 -6.53 -18.57 19.15
CA LEU A 307 -6.13 -18.73 20.55
C LEU A 307 -6.17 -17.37 21.25
N MET A 308 -7.14 -17.18 22.13
CA MET A 308 -7.39 -15.90 22.79
C MET A 308 -6.20 -15.42 23.62
N ARG A 309 -6.11 -14.17 23.78
CA ARG A 309 -5.08 -13.19 24.05
C ARG A 309 -4.39 -12.73 22.75
N ASP A 310 -3.53 -13.52 22.15
CA ASP A 310 -2.78 -13.15 20.93
C ASP A 310 -3.68 -13.24 19.67
N GLY A 311 -4.68 -14.11 19.68
CA GLY A 311 -5.63 -14.30 18.59
C GLY A 311 -6.79 -13.30 18.54
N PHE A 312 -6.95 -12.41 19.54
CA PHE A 312 -8.09 -11.48 19.60
C PHE A 312 -8.10 -10.51 18.40
N LEU A 313 -7.03 -9.75 18.20
CA LEU A 313 -6.94 -8.80 17.07
C LEU A 313 -7.00 -9.50 15.70
N PRO A 314 -6.28 -10.60 15.46
CA PRO A 314 -6.46 -11.43 14.26
C PRO A 314 -7.89 -11.88 14.00
N SER A 315 -8.61 -12.33 15.02
CA SER A 315 -10.02 -12.73 14.89
C SER A 315 -10.90 -11.56 14.43
N GLN A 316 -10.73 -10.39 15.04
CA GLN A 316 -11.45 -9.17 14.67
C GLN A 316 -11.09 -8.70 13.24
N ALA A 317 -9.83 -8.75 12.87
CA ALA A 317 -9.37 -8.34 11.54
C ALA A 317 -9.93 -9.26 10.43
N CYS A 318 -9.91 -10.58 10.64
CA CYS A 318 -10.51 -11.54 9.70
C CYS A 318 -12.02 -11.33 9.59
N ALA A 319 -12.71 -11.11 10.72
CA ALA A 319 -14.16 -10.86 10.73
C ALA A 319 -14.51 -9.54 10.00
N ALA A 320 -13.72 -8.49 10.19
CA ALA A 320 -13.91 -7.20 9.52
C ALA A 320 -13.71 -7.33 8.00
N LEU A 321 -12.69 -8.08 7.56
CA LEU A 321 -12.39 -8.26 6.13
C LEU A 321 -13.43 -9.14 5.43
N GLN A 322 -13.88 -10.21 6.10
CA GLN A 322 -14.89 -11.15 5.56
C GLN A 322 -16.34 -10.65 5.73
N GLY A 323 -16.58 -9.68 6.60
CA GLY A 323 -17.93 -9.23 6.95
C GLY A 323 -18.69 -10.15 7.92
N ALA A 324 -18.04 -11.23 8.40
CA ALA A 324 -18.62 -12.20 9.35
C ALA A 324 -17.50 -12.96 10.09
N PRO A 325 -17.79 -13.55 11.27
CA PRO A 325 -16.82 -14.38 11.99
C PRO A 325 -16.34 -15.57 11.17
N VAL A 326 -15.03 -15.74 11.06
CA VAL A 326 -14.37 -16.74 10.19
C VAL A 326 -14.07 -18.03 10.96
N GLY A 327 -14.06 -17.97 12.30
CA GLY A 327 -13.57 -19.05 13.11
C GLY A 327 -14.22 -19.10 14.51
N SER A 328 -13.51 -19.71 15.42
CA SER A 328 -13.90 -19.78 16.85
C SER A 328 -12.77 -19.26 17.73
N ASP A 329 -13.14 -18.52 18.75
CA ASP A 329 -12.23 -18.05 19.78
C ASP A 329 -12.02 -19.17 20.80
N ILE A 330 -10.76 -19.52 21.07
CA ILE A 330 -10.38 -20.60 21.99
C ILE A 330 -9.62 -20.02 23.17
N ASN A 331 -10.17 -20.13 24.34
CA ASN A 331 -9.54 -19.73 25.59
C ASN A 331 -8.64 -20.84 26.11
N ILE A 332 -7.40 -20.86 25.69
CA ILE A 332 -6.38 -21.79 26.17
C ILE A 332 -5.08 -21.02 26.49
N SER A 333 -4.50 -21.30 27.65
CA SER A 333 -3.20 -20.77 28.01
C SER A 333 -2.08 -21.73 27.62
N ARG A 334 -0.85 -21.20 27.38
CA ARG A 334 0.33 -22.06 27.19
C ARG A 334 0.49 -23.04 28.33
N PHE A 335 0.21 -22.59 29.54
CA PHE A 335 0.30 -23.39 30.75
C PHE A 335 -0.65 -24.59 30.70
N THR A 336 -1.95 -24.39 30.43
CA THR A 336 -2.93 -25.46 30.28
C THR A 336 -2.64 -26.36 29.07
N SER A 337 -2.14 -25.80 27.98
CA SER A 337 -1.76 -26.58 26.78
C SER A 337 -0.59 -27.50 27.07
N ILE A 338 0.45 -27.04 27.76
CA ILE A 338 1.61 -27.83 28.15
C ILE A 338 1.16 -28.93 29.14
N ALA A 339 0.39 -28.53 30.18
CA ALA A 339 -0.10 -29.49 31.14
C ALA A 339 -0.94 -30.62 30.52
N ALA A 340 -1.78 -30.28 29.53
CA ALA A 340 -2.60 -31.27 28.82
C ALA A 340 -1.76 -32.16 27.87
N SER A 341 -0.58 -31.75 27.47
CA SER A 341 0.35 -32.53 26.61
C SER A 341 1.15 -33.57 27.41
N LEU A 342 1.19 -33.49 28.72
CA LEU A 342 1.99 -34.35 29.60
C LEU A 342 1.28 -35.67 29.94
N TYR A 343 0.91 -36.47 28.95
CA TYR A 343 0.15 -37.69 29.15
C TYR A 343 1.04 -38.96 29.27
N ASP A 344 2.36 -38.87 28.96
CA ASP A 344 3.28 -39.97 29.14
C ASP A 344 4.70 -39.46 29.55
N LYS A 345 5.56 -40.42 29.88
CA LYS A 345 6.96 -40.15 30.32
C LYS A 345 7.80 -39.45 29.24
N GLU A 346 7.58 -39.76 28.00
CA GLU A 346 8.37 -39.19 26.89
C GLU A 346 8.10 -37.70 26.73
N GLN A 347 6.82 -37.30 26.82
CA GLN A 347 6.43 -35.90 26.75
C GLN A 347 6.94 -35.09 27.95
N VAL A 348 6.88 -35.69 29.16
CA VAL A 348 7.46 -35.08 30.36
C VAL A 348 8.95 -34.84 30.19
N LEU A 349 9.73 -35.82 29.65
CA LEU A 349 11.17 -35.69 29.41
C LEU A 349 11.45 -34.61 28.38
N LYS A 350 10.69 -34.54 27.28
CA LYS A 350 10.86 -33.49 26.25
C LYS A 350 10.64 -32.08 26.83
N VAL A 351 9.65 -31.91 27.69
CA VAL A 351 9.41 -30.60 28.34
C VAL A 351 10.57 -30.28 29.30
N LEU A 352 11.04 -31.24 30.08
CA LEU A 352 12.19 -31.05 30.94
C LEU A 352 13.45 -30.67 30.17
N GLU A 353 13.78 -31.37 29.10
CA GLU A 353 14.92 -31.10 28.25
C GLU A 353 14.89 -29.70 27.62
N ASN A 354 13.71 -29.30 27.13
CA ASN A 354 13.53 -27.98 26.53
C ASN A 354 13.46 -26.81 27.56
N SER A 355 13.20 -27.14 28.83
CA SER A 355 13.09 -26.18 29.92
C SER A 355 14.36 -26.04 30.78
N LEU A 356 15.49 -26.66 30.37
CA LEU A 356 16.78 -26.53 31.02
C LEU A 356 17.42 -25.14 30.80
N GLY A 357 16.64 -24.09 30.97
CA GLY A 357 17.04 -22.67 30.98
C GLY A 357 17.21 -22.17 32.43
N PRO A 358 17.37 -20.86 32.60
CA PRO A 358 17.56 -20.22 33.90
C PRO A 358 16.32 -20.24 34.81
N ASP A 359 15.24 -20.93 34.39
CA ASP A 359 14.02 -21.00 35.17
C ASP A 359 14.22 -21.82 36.46
N SER A 360 13.73 -21.29 37.56
CA SER A 360 13.81 -21.98 38.84
C SER A 360 13.01 -23.28 38.82
N MET A 361 13.48 -24.34 39.52
CA MET A 361 12.76 -25.60 39.68
C MET A 361 11.30 -25.44 40.13
N PRO A 362 10.95 -24.50 41.01
CA PRO A 362 9.55 -24.24 41.35
C PRO A 362 8.70 -23.76 40.16
N ALA A 363 9.25 -22.88 39.30
CA ALA A 363 8.54 -22.41 38.10
C ALA A 363 8.29 -23.56 37.10
N LEU A 364 9.29 -24.44 36.94
CA LEU A 364 9.14 -25.65 36.12
C LEU A 364 8.09 -26.59 36.67
N LEU A 365 8.11 -26.88 38.00
CA LEU A 365 7.14 -27.77 38.60
C LEU A 365 5.71 -27.23 38.55
N ASN A 366 5.53 -25.90 38.57
CA ASN A 366 4.23 -25.27 38.36
C ASN A 366 3.63 -25.58 36.99
N GLN A 367 4.45 -25.80 35.99
CA GLN A 367 3.97 -26.15 34.62
C GLN A 367 3.30 -27.52 34.57
N PHE A 368 3.65 -28.43 35.50
CA PHE A 368 3.07 -29.76 35.58
C PHE A 368 1.74 -29.84 36.29
N LEU A 369 1.21 -28.71 36.84
CA LEU A 369 -0.06 -28.68 37.60
C LEU A 369 -0.13 -29.71 38.71
N LEU A 370 0.99 -30.03 39.34
CA LEU A 370 1.04 -31.00 40.42
C LEU A 370 0.36 -30.47 41.67
N PRO A 371 -0.27 -31.35 42.47
CA PRO A 371 -0.76 -30.97 43.81
C PRO A 371 0.36 -30.36 44.65
N GLU A 372 0.03 -29.34 45.43
CA GLU A 372 1.02 -28.56 46.21
C GLU A 372 1.88 -29.44 47.12
N GLU A 373 1.31 -30.46 47.70
CA GLU A 373 2.03 -31.44 48.53
C GLU A 373 3.11 -32.19 47.74
N LEU A 374 2.77 -32.61 46.51
CA LEU A 374 3.71 -33.30 45.61
C LEU A 374 4.79 -32.36 45.12
N THR A 375 4.46 -31.13 44.79
CA THR A 375 5.42 -30.09 44.42
C THR A 375 6.42 -29.85 45.53
N ARG A 376 5.96 -29.70 46.78
CA ARG A 376 6.85 -29.54 47.94
C ARG A 376 7.75 -30.77 48.17
N LYS A 377 7.21 -31.96 47.98
CA LYS A 377 7.97 -33.22 48.14
C LYS A 377 9.08 -33.32 47.07
N ILE A 378 8.77 -33.05 45.81
CA ILE A 378 9.74 -33.08 44.73
C ILE A 378 10.83 -32.00 44.92
N THR A 379 10.43 -30.77 45.28
CA THR A 379 11.37 -29.67 45.55
C THR A 379 12.37 -30.05 46.65
N ARG A 380 11.90 -30.66 47.75
CA ARG A 380 12.78 -31.16 48.82
C ARG A 380 13.74 -32.25 48.33
N LEU A 381 13.25 -33.21 47.54
CA LEU A 381 14.09 -34.29 46.98
C LEU A 381 15.17 -33.74 46.06
N VAL A 382 14.84 -32.76 45.22
CA VAL A 382 15.81 -32.11 44.30
C VAL A 382 16.89 -31.34 45.09
N GLN A 383 16.51 -30.67 46.17
CA GLN A 383 17.45 -29.97 47.03
C GLN A 383 18.44 -30.89 47.79
N LEU A 384 18.05 -32.16 47.98
CA LEU A 384 18.90 -33.16 48.63
C LEU A 384 19.83 -33.89 47.63
N LEU A 385 19.66 -33.70 46.31
CA LEU A 385 20.56 -34.25 45.31
C LEU A 385 21.88 -33.49 45.28
N PRO A 386 23.06 -34.17 45.39
CA PRO A 386 24.33 -33.49 45.31
C PRO A 386 24.43 -32.78 43.95
N ALA A 387 24.89 -31.53 43.92
CA ALA A 387 25.15 -30.76 42.71
C ALA A 387 26.12 -31.51 41.81
N ARG A 388 25.60 -32.31 40.90
CA ARG A 388 26.42 -32.90 39.82
C ARG A 388 26.62 -31.80 38.77
N THR A 389 27.82 -31.28 38.83
CA THR A 389 28.60 -30.56 37.81
C THR A 389 27.93 -30.38 36.46
N GLY A 390 27.61 -29.11 36.12
CA GLY A 390 27.26 -28.66 34.77
C GLY A 390 26.06 -27.72 34.65
N ILE A 391 25.27 -27.53 35.70
CA ILE A 391 24.20 -26.53 35.73
C ILE A 391 24.70 -25.28 36.38
N CYS A 392 24.72 -24.17 35.65
CA CYS A 392 25.14 -22.84 36.13
C CYS A 392 24.46 -22.51 37.48
N PRO A 393 25.20 -22.00 38.50
CA PRO A 393 24.60 -21.61 39.76
C PRO A 393 23.63 -20.45 39.56
N PRO A 394 22.56 -20.35 40.38
CA PRO A 394 21.62 -19.25 40.31
C PRO A 394 22.36 -17.92 40.59
N TYR A 395 22.00 -16.90 39.83
CA TYR A 395 22.43 -15.51 40.07
C TYR A 395 22.14 -15.14 41.52
N PRO A 396 23.06 -14.43 42.21
CA PRO A 396 22.79 -13.94 43.53
C PRO A 396 21.61 -12.96 43.53
N PRO A 397 20.80 -12.93 44.59
CA PRO A 397 19.72 -11.94 44.68
C PRO A 397 20.35 -10.53 44.80
N GLU A 398 19.81 -9.59 43.98
CA GLU A 398 20.01 -8.15 44.21
C GLU A 398 19.18 -7.69 45.40
#